data_363c69fc97da53052f1421d444ab9081
#
_entry.id   363c69fc97da53052f1421d444ab9081
#
_cell.length_a   1.000
_cell.length_b   1.000
_cell.length_c   1.000
_cell.angle_alpha   90.00
_cell.angle_beta   90.00
_cell.angle_gamma   90.00
#
_symmetry.space_group_name_H-M   'P 1'
#
loop_
_entity.id
_entity.type
_entity.pdbx_description
1 polymer ?
#
loop_
_entity_poly.entity_id
_entity_poly.type
_entity_poly.pdbx_seq_one_letter_code
_entity_poly.pdbx_strand_id
1 'polypeptide(L)'
;LKTFRTFVAVHQGDYFRTLADYRRFMMKQGFQTATAPDDAFGAIWCAWGYGRSVQPQQVYDTLPTVKRLGFAWVTLDDGWQNNVGDWRLDPKKFPHGDADMKAMVDRIHQEGFKAQLWWSPLSAVPDSELLRDHPDYELLDRDGSARKVSWWNSYYLCPADRRVVEYHKALVRKILVDWGFDGLKLDGQDMNGVPACYNPAHHHAQPEDSVEALPDFFRAIYETAQAVKPGALVEFCPCGTAFSFFTMPHFNMSVASDPTSSFQVRSKAKTLKALMGDTIPFFGDHVELSDGGNDFASTVGVGGVVGTQFVLPSLVTKHGKSDLTPAREQDFEKWLRIYRDKMLSKGQYLGQLYDIGFDVPETHAIRKGQTMYYAFFAKRWKGQVELRGLEDRNYSVVDYVTGKSLGTVSGHGAHLPVEFDGHLLVEVRPQ
;
A
#
# COMPACT_ATOMS: atom_id res chain seq x y z
N LEU A 1 28.62 -2.58 30.65
CA LEU A 1 27.91 -2.33 29.38
C LEU A 1 27.17 -3.60 29.02
N LYS A 2 25.84 -3.54 28.97
CA LYS A 2 25.03 -4.61 28.33
C LYS A 2 24.78 -4.21 26.90
N THR A 3 25.19 -5.03 25.95
CA THR A 3 24.78 -4.90 24.56
C THR A 3 23.44 -5.61 24.35
N PHE A 4 22.66 -5.18 23.35
CA PHE A 4 21.49 -5.95 22.92
C PHE A 4 21.91 -7.26 22.27
N ARG A 5 21.00 -8.23 22.27
CA ARG A 5 21.21 -9.55 21.67
C ARG A 5 21.38 -9.42 20.16
N THR A 6 22.48 -9.93 19.62
CA THR A 6 22.80 -9.85 18.19
C THR A 6 22.82 -11.25 17.59
N PHE A 7 22.27 -11.39 16.38
CA PHE A 7 22.28 -12.60 15.59
C PHE A 7 23.01 -12.34 14.27
N VAL A 8 23.84 -13.29 13.87
CA VAL A 8 24.52 -13.28 12.58
C VAL A 8 24.14 -14.55 11.86
N ALA A 9 23.67 -14.40 10.61
CA ALA A 9 23.36 -15.54 9.74
C ALA A 9 23.94 -15.30 8.35
N VAL A 10 24.37 -16.38 7.71
CA VAL A 10 24.86 -16.38 6.32
C VAL A 10 23.81 -17.06 5.46
N HIS A 11 23.41 -16.42 4.38
CA HIS A 11 22.42 -16.93 3.44
C HIS A 11 23.00 -17.06 2.04
N GLN A 12 22.46 -18.00 1.28
CA GLN A 12 22.69 -18.15 -0.15
C GLN A 12 21.51 -17.53 -0.88
N GLY A 13 21.75 -16.70 -1.91
CA GLY A 13 20.72 -15.95 -2.65
C GLY A 13 20.66 -14.48 -2.22
N ASP A 14 19.63 -13.78 -2.66
CA ASP A 14 19.43 -12.36 -2.34
C ASP A 14 18.77 -12.14 -0.95
N TYR A 15 18.44 -10.87 -0.70
CA TYR A 15 17.86 -10.40 0.57
C TYR A 15 16.50 -11.04 0.93
N PHE A 16 15.76 -11.61 -0.02
CA PHE A 16 14.44 -12.20 0.26
C PHE A 16 14.55 -13.32 1.30
N ARG A 17 15.51 -14.22 1.13
CA ARG A 17 15.71 -15.34 2.06
C ARG A 17 16.11 -14.85 3.44
N THR A 18 17.00 -13.87 3.51
CA THR A 18 17.44 -13.26 4.77
C THR A 18 16.26 -12.63 5.52
N LEU A 19 15.43 -11.84 4.83
CA LEU A 19 14.26 -11.20 5.43
C LEU A 19 13.17 -12.20 5.83
N ALA A 20 12.95 -13.25 5.03
CA ALA A 20 12.02 -14.32 5.37
C ALA A 20 12.50 -15.13 6.60
N ASP A 21 13.81 -15.35 6.75
CA ASP A 21 14.39 -15.99 7.93
C ASP A 21 14.26 -15.09 9.16
N TYR A 22 14.50 -13.79 9.01
CA TYR A 22 14.29 -12.82 10.07
C TYR A 22 12.82 -12.82 10.54
N ARG A 23 11.87 -12.78 9.61
CA ARG A 23 10.44 -12.90 9.93
C ARG A 23 10.17 -14.18 10.73
N ARG A 24 10.64 -15.35 10.26
CA ARG A 24 10.46 -16.62 10.97
C ARG A 24 11.06 -16.61 12.37
N PHE A 25 12.23 -16.00 12.53
CA PHE A 25 12.84 -15.81 13.83
C PHE A 25 11.97 -14.95 14.75
N MET A 26 11.49 -13.82 14.26
CA MET A 26 10.65 -12.90 15.04
C MET A 26 9.29 -13.50 15.40
N MET A 27 8.68 -14.31 14.51
CA MET A 27 7.45 -15.04 14.82
C MET A 27 7.64 -16.02 15.99
N LYS A 28 8.81 -16.66 16.10
CA LYS A 28 9.16 -17.50 17.28
C LYS A 28 9.35 -16.68 18.56
N GLN A 29 9.57 -15.37 18.45
CA GLN A 29 9.63 -14.45 19.60
C GLN A 29 8.24 -13.83 19.93
N GLY A 30 7.16 -14.28 19.28
CA GLY A 30 5.80 -13.81 19.53
C GLY A 30 5.30 -12.72 18.57
N PHE A 31 6.10 -12.32 17.59
CA PHE A 31 5.63 -11.41 16.54
C PHE A 31 4.50 -12.07 15.72
N GLN A 32 3.43 -11.32 15.45
CA GLN A 32 2.30 -11.79 14.65
C GLN A 32 1.99 -10.75 13.58
N THR A 33 1.71 -11.20 12.36
CA THR A 33 1.18 -10.32 11.32
C THR A 33 -0.31 -10.09 11.55
N ALA A 34 -0.79 -8.92 11.14
CA ALA A 34 -2.22 -8.63 11.08
C ALA A 34 -2.96 -9.59 10.13
N THR A 35 -4.28 -9.59 10.18
CA THR A 35 -5.13 -10.36 9.27
C THR A 35 -5.84 -9.39 8.33
N ALA A 36 -5.78 -9.65 7.03
CA ALA A 36 -6.50 -8.88 6.02
C ALA A 36 -7.86 -9.53 5.71
N PRO A 37 -8.91 -8.74 5.51
CA PRO A 37 -10.18 -9.24 4.99
C PRO A 37 -10.03 -9.65 3.52
N ASP A 38 -10.92 -10.52 3.04
CA ASP A 38 -10.84 -11.06 1.67
C ASP A 38 -11.01 -9.99 0.59
N ASP A 39 -11.81 -8.97 0.85
CA ASP A 39 -12.04 -7.83 -0.04
C ASP A 39 -10.85 -6.86 -0.13
N ALA A 40 -9.88 -6.92 0.79
CA ALA A 40 -8.63 -6.17 0.73
C ALA A 40 -7.77 -6.47 -0.52
N PHE A 41 -8.05 -7.59 -1.21
CA PHE A 41 -7.41 -7.94 -2.47
C PHE A 41 -8.13 -7.36 -3.70
N GLY A 42 -9.20 -6.60 -3.53
CA GLY A 42 -9.89 -5.92 -4.61
C GLY A 42 -9.10 -4.73 -5.17
N ALA A 43 -9.27 -4.44 -6.47
CA ALA A 43 -8.62 -3.28 -7.09
C ALA A 43 -9.14 -1.97 -6.50
N ILE A 44 -8.25 -0.96 -6.39
CA ILE A 44 -8.50 0.32 -5.73
C ILE A 44 -8.50 1.47 -6.74
N TRP A 45 -9.54 2.29 -6.74
CA TRP A 45 -9.51 3.62 -7.34
C TRP A 45 -9.36 4.69 -6.26
N CYS A 46 -8.40 5.61 -6.44
CA CYS A 46 -8.08 6.66 -5.50
C CYS A 46 -8.36 8.05 -6.11
N ALA A 47 -9.08 8.89 -5.39
CA ALA A 47 -9.42 10.23 -5.84
C ALA A 47 -8.22 11.20 -5.88
N TRP A 48 -7.02 10.79 -5.45
CA TRP A 48 -5.81 11.62 -5.47
C TRP A 48 -5.45 12.18 -6.84
N GLY A 49 -5.89 11.56 -7.92
CA GLY A 49 -5.74 12.11 -9.26
C GLY A 49 -6.31 13.51 -9.43
N TYR A 50 -7.36 13.86 -8.69
CA TYR A 50 -7.94 15.20 -8.62
C TYR A 50 -7.18 16.16 -7.69
N GLY A 51 -6.20 15.64 -6.93
CA GLY A 51 -5.41 16.38 -5.94
C GLY A 51 -6.26 16.96 -4.80
N ARG A 52 -5.66 17.83 -4.00
CA ARG A 52 -6.31 18.45 -2.84
C ARG A 52 -7.54 19.30 -3.17
N SER A 53 -7.70 19.67 -4.42
CA SER A 53 -8.88 20.43 -4.89
C SER A 53 -10.09 19.55 -5.23
N VAL A 54 -9.99 18.23 -4.99
CA VAL A 54 -11.06 17.26 -5.23
C VAL A 54 -12.40 17.76 -4.67
N GLN A 55 -13.45 17.66 -5.49
CA GLN A 55 -14.82 17.99 -5.10
C GLN A 55 -15.65 16.71 -4.99
N PRO A 56 -16.63 16.64 -4.04
CA PRO A 56 -17.53 15.49 -3.94
C PRO A 56 -18.18 15.11 -5.26
N GLN A 57 -18.58 16.10 -6.06
CA GLN A 57 -19.21 15.86 -7.36
C GLN A 57 -18.27 15.13 -8.34
N GLN A 58 -16.95 15.44 -8.34
CA GLN A 58 -15.99 14.73 -9.19
C GLN A 58 -15.90 13.24 -8.82
N VAL A 59 -15.97 12.93 -7.52
CA VAL A 59 -16.03 11.54 -7.07
C VAL A 59 -17.28 10.87 -7.62
N TYR A 60 -18.47 11.46 -7.41
CA TYR A 60 -19.74 10.91 -7.89
C TYR A 60 -19.77 10.69 -9.41
N ASP A 61 -19.28 11.65 -10.17
CA ASP A 61 -19.26 11.56 -11.64
C ASP A 61 -18.29 10.50 -12.16
N THR A 62 -17.29 10.12 -11.34
CA THR A 62 -16.31 9.09 -11.70
C THR A 62 -16.77 7.67 -11.35
N LEU A 63 -17.65 7.48 -10.32
CA LEU A 63 -18.11 6.16 -9.87
C LEU A 63 -18.63 5.25 -11.00
N PRO A 64 -19.41 5.72 -12.00
CA PRO A 64 -19.86 4.85 -13.09
C PRO A 64 -18.71 4.22 -13.87
N THR A 65 -17.64 4.98 -14.12
CA THR A 65 -16.44 4.47 -14.81
C THR A 65 -15.67 3.49 -13.92
N VAL A 66 -15.51 3.81 -12.62
CA VAL A 66 -14.91 2.93 -11.61
C VAL A 66 -15.63 1.58 -11.57
N LYS A 67 -16.97 1.61 -11.59
CA LYS A 67 -17.82 0.41 -11.60
C LYS A 67 -17.62 -0.42 -12.86
N ARG A 68 -17.68 0.22 -14.03
CA ARG A 68 -17.53 -0.44 -15.32
C ARG A 68 -16.15 -1.09 -15.46
N LEU A 69 -15.11 -0.46 -14.98
CA LEU A 69 -13.76 -1.02 -14.95
C LEU A 69 -13.59 -2.15 -13.91
N GLY A 70 -14.50 -2.26 -12.94
CA GLY A 70 -14.55 -3.36 -11.98
C GLY A 70 -13.61 -3.21 -10.80
N PHE A 71 -13.46 -2.01 -10.29
CA PHE A 71 -12.83 -1.75 -9.01
C PHE A 71 -13.71 -2.19 -7.84
N ALA A 72 -13.09 -2.44 -6.70
CA ALA A 72 -13.78 -2.85 -5.47
C ALA A 72 -13.75 -1.75 -4.40
N TRP A 73 -12.73 -0.90 -4.43
CA TRP A 73 -12.52 0.15 -3.43
C TRP A 73 -12.49 1.53 -4.06
N VAL A 74 -13.01 2.49 -3.32
CA VAL A 74 -12.92 3.93 -3.58
C VAL A 74 -12.21 4.59 -2.41
N THR A 75 -11.05 5.19 -2.65
CA THR A 75 -10.30 5.93 -1.64
C THR A 75 -10.53 7.42 -1.81
N LEU A 76 -11.07 8.09 -0.79
CA LEU A 76 -11.05 9.54 -0.67
C LEU A 76 -9.71 9.94 -0.03
N ASP A 77 -8.85 10.54 -0.85
CA ASP A 77 -7.48 10.90 -0.47
C ASP A 77 -7.37 12.33 0.11
N ASP A 78 -6.16 12.85 0.29
CA ASP A 78 -5.86 14.20 0.83
C ASP A 78 -6.68 15.27 0.10
N GLY A 79 -7.34 16.14 0.87
CA GLY A 79 -8.13 17.26 0.35
C GLY A 79 -9.58 17.28 0.80
N TRP A 80 -10.05 16.34 1.58
CA TRP A 80 -11.40 16.35 2.18
C TRP A 80 -11.48 17.25 3.42
N GLN A 81 -10.35 17.41 4.11
CA GLN A 81 -10.22 18.11 5.38
C GLN A 81 -9.96 19.61 5.19
N ASN A 82 -10.29 20.38 6.21
CA ASN A 82 -9.99 21.81 6.29
C ASN A 82 -8.48 22.08 6.43
N ASN A 83 -7.80 21.29 7.28
CA ASN A 83 -6.34 21.32 7.47
C ASN A 83 -5.83 19.99 8.04
N VAL A 84 -4.51 19.85 8.11
CA VAL A 84 -3.83 18.73 8.76
C VAL A 84 -3.77 18.99 10.27
N GLY A 85 -4.24 18.03 11.05
CA GLY A 85 -4.29 18.11 12.52
C GLY A 85 -5.71 18.17 13.06
N ASP A 86 -6.57 19.03 12.54
CA ASP A 86 -7.97 19.14 13.00
C ASP A 86 -8.84 18.00 12.48
N TRP A 87 -8.54 17.52 11.28
CA TRP A 87 -9.24 16.41 10.63
C TRP A 87 -10.77 16.63 10.59
N ARG A 88 -11.17 17.89 10.38
CA ARG A 88 -12.55 18.29 10.16
C ARG A 88 -12.81 18.46 8.68
N LEU A 89 -14.05 18.30 8.28
CA LEU A 89 -14.47 18.48 6.90
C LEU A 89 -14.28 19.94 6.44
N ASP A 90 -13.78 20.11 5.19
CA ASP A 90 -13.74 21.41 4.55
C ASP A 90 -15.20 21.89 4.31
N PRO A 91 -15.66 22.98 4.97
CA PRO A 91 -17.05 23.43 4.86
C PRO A 91 -17.44 23.92 3.46
N LYS A 92 -16.46 24.21 2.60
CA LYS A 92 -16.72 24.55 1.19
C LYS A 92 -17.08 23.32 0.36
N LYS A 93 -16.59 22.14 0.77
CA LYS A 93 -16.85 20.87 0.09
C LYS A 93 -17.99 20.10 0.73
N PHE A 94 -18.15 20.22 2.04
CA PHE A 94 -19.13 19.53 2.87
C PHE A 94 -19.91 20.54 3.73
N PRO A 95 -20.79 21.36 3.11
CA PRO A 95 -21.46 22.46 3.79
C PRO A 95 -22.41 22.02 4.92
N HIS A 96 -22.90 20.77 4.89
CA HIS A 96 -23.73 20.20 5.96
C HIS A 96 -22.93 19.26 6.89
N GLY A 97 -21.58 19.33 6.84
CA GLY A 97 -20.70 18.61 7.74
C GLY A 97 -20.79 17.08 7.60
N ASP A 98 -20.86 16.40 8.75
CA ASP A 98 -20.84 14.93 8.81
C ASP A 98 -21.95 14.26 7.99
N ALA A 99 -23.09 14.94 7.79
CA ALA A 99 -24.18 14.43 6.96
C ALA A 99 -23.77 14.29 5.49
N ASP A 100 -23.02 15.26 4.94
CA ASP A 100 -22.53 15.19 3.55
C ASP A 100 -21.49 14.07 3.37
N MET A 101 -20.57 13.92 4.33
CA MET A 101 -19.57 12.85 4.28
C MET A 101 -20.25 11.48 4.37
N LYS A 102 -21.20 11.32 5.29
CA LYS A 102 -21.97 10.08 5.39
C LYS A 102 -22.73 9.77 4.10
N ALA A 103 -23.39 10.78 3.50
CA ALA A 103 -24.09 10.62 2.23
C ALA A 103 -23.14 10.20 1.09
N MET A 104 -21.91 10.71 1.06
CA MET A 104 -20.89 10.27 0.11
C MET A 104 -20.54 8.80 0.29
N VAL A 105 -20.29 8.37 1.52
CA VAL A 105 -19.97 6.96 1.82
C VAL A 105 -21.16 6.05 1.48
N ASP A 106 -22.37 6.45 1.86
CA ASP A 106 -23.60 5.71 1.54
C ASP A 106 -23.76 5.56 -0.01
N ARG A 107 -23.44 6.62 -0.78
CA ARG A 107 -23.47 6.56 -2.25
C ARG A 107 -22.40 5.60 -2.80
N ILE A 108 -21.19 5.61 -2.27
CA ILE A 108 -20.11 4.67 -2.65
C ILE A 108 -20.58 3.23 -2.41
N HIS A 109 -21.19 2.96 -1.25
CA HIS A 109 -21.75 1.65 -0.90
C HIS A 109 -22.91 1.23 -1.81
N GLN A 110 -23.84 2.16 -2.14
CA GLN A 110 -24.95 1.89 -3.08
C GLN A 110 -24.47 1.46 -4.47
N GLU A 111 -23.34 1.98 -4.91
CA GLU A 111 -22.70 1.55 -6.17
C GLU A 111 -21.98 0.21 -6.05
N GLY A 112 -21.86 -0.34 -4.85
CA GLY A 112 -21.28 -1.67 -4.58
C GLY A 112 -19.81 -1.65 -4.22
N PHE A 113 -19.24 -0.49 -3.88
CA PHE A 113 -17.84 -0.35 -3.48
C PHE A 113 -17.68 -0.34 -1.97
N LYS A 114 -16.45 -0.61 -1.53
CA LYS A 114 -15.93 -0.27 -0.22
C LYS A 114 -15.34 1.14 -0.24
N ALA A 115 -15.42 1.84 0.89
CA ALA A 115 -14.90 3.20 1.04
C ALA A 115 -13.71 3.25 1.98
N GLN A 116 -12.64 3.93 1.58
CA GLN A 116 -11.42 4.14 2.38
C GLN A 116 -11.13 5.64 2.50
N LEU A 117 -10.71 6.11 3.67
CA LEU A 117 -10.34 7.50 3.92
C LEU A 117 -8.86 7.63 4.22
N TRP A 118 -8.22 8.58 3.54
CA TRP A 118 -6.85 9.01 3.80
C TRP A 118 -6.77 9.95 5.00
N TRP A 119 -5.74 9.80 5.80
CA TRP A 119 -5.36 10.73 6.82
C TRP A 119 -3.86 10.59 7.18
N SER A 120 -3.21 11.68 7.65
CA SER A 120 -1.83 11.68 8.15
C SER A 120 -1.82 11.77 9.67
N PRO A 121 -1.62 10.66 10.41
CA PRO A 121 -1.52 10.69 11.86
C PRO A 121 -0.22 11.39 12.32
N LEU A 122 -0.19 11.82 13.59
CA LEU A 122 0.97 12.45 14.25
C LEU A 122 1.46 13.75 13.63
N SER A 123 0.69 14.39 12.76
CA SER A 123 1.03 15.70 12.20
C SER A 123 -0.09 16.72 12.38
N ALA A 124 0.28 17.96 12.70
CA ALA A 124 -0.66 19.08 12.81
C ALA A 124 0.00 20.38 12.33
N VAL A 125 -0.74 21.20 11.55
CA VAL A 125 -0.26 22.51 11.11
C VAL A 125 -0.27 23.50 12.29
N PRO A 126 0.65 24.49 12.31
CA PRO A 126 0.82 25.40 13.43
C PRO A 126 -0.45 26.19 13.81
N ASP A 127 -1.28 26.49 12.81
CA ASP A 127 -2.52 27.26 12.97
C ASP A 127 -3.78 26.39 13.09
N SER A 128 -3.61 25.08 13.33
CA SER A 128 -4.72 24.18 13.62
C SER A 128 -5.42 24.55 14.93
N GLU A 129 -6.72 24.28 15.02
CA GLU A 129 -7.44 24.41 16.29
C GLU A 129 -6.88 23.44 17.32
N LEU A 130 -6.47 22.25 16.89
CA LEU A 130 -5.85 21.26 17.76
C LEU A 130 -4.64 21.84 18.51
N LEU A 131 -3.67 22.45 17.79
CA LEU A 131 -2.47 23.00 18.44
C LEU A 131 -2.72 24.30 19.15
N ARG A 132 -3.70 25.09 18.72
CA ARG A 132 -4.14 26.29 19.47
C ARG A 132 -4.71 25.91 20.84
N ASP A 133 -5.54 24.85 20.87
CA ASP A 133 -6.25 24.42 22.09
C ASP A 133 -5.38 23.47 22.94
N HIS A 134 -4.46 22.76 22.32
CA HIS A 134 -3.55 21.77 22.93
C HIS A 134 -2.10 21.91 22.42
N PRO A 135 -1.43 23.04 22.67
CA PRO A 135 -0.03 23.24 22.26
C PRO A 135 0.92 22.23 22.95
N ASP A 136 0.48 21.68 24.05
CA ASP A 136 1.18 20.64 24.80
C ASP A 136 1.12 19.24 24.16
N TYR A 137 0.46 19.05 23.01
CA TYR A 137 0.52 17.81 22.25
C TYR A 137 1.76 17.71 21.34
N GLU A 138 2.43 18.86 21.10
CA GLU A 138 3.60 18.93 20.24
C GLU A 138 4.79 18.15 20.80
N LEU A 139 5.50 17.49 19.91
CA LEU A 139 6.82 16.96 20.20
C LEU A 139 7.84 18.10 20.09
N LEU A 140 8.56 18.36 21.17
CA LEU A 140 9.57 19.42 21.22
C LEU A 140 10.99 18.86 21.10
N ASP A 141 11.84 19.58 20.38
CA ASP A 141 13.27 19.37 20.36
C ASP A 141 13.92 19.84 21.69
N ARG A 142 15.20 19.51 21.89
CA ARG A 142 15.93 19.83 23.13
C ARG A 142 16.00 21.32 23.43
N ASP A 143 15.93 22.18 22.44
CA ASP A 143 15.93 23.62 22.57
C ASP A 143 14.53 24.22 22.85
N GLY A 144 13.53 23.38 22.98
CA GLY A 144 12.14 23.75 23.21
C GLY A 144 11.36 24.13 21.96
N SER A 145 11.95 24.06 20.78
CA SER A 145 11.23 24.33 19.53
C SER A 145 10.36 23.13 19.12
N ALA A 146 9.20 23.39 18.48
CA ALA A 146 8.36 22.34 17.95
C ALA A 146 9.04 21.63 16.77
N ARG A 147 9.06 20.30 16.82
CA ARG A 147 9.69 19.49 15.77
C ARG A 147 8.84 19.51 14.51
N LYS A 148 9.45 19.93 13.38
CA LYS A 148 8.78 19.99 12.08
C LYS A 148 8.71 18.63 11.39
N VAL A 149 7.54 18.34 10.85
CA VAL A 149 7.37 17.32 9.79
C VAL A 149 7.73 17.97 8.47
N SER A 150 8.41 17.27 7.57
CA SER A 150 8.86 17.83 6.28
C SER A 150 7.69 18.13 5.32
N TRP A 151 6.55 17.46 5.48
CA TRP A 151 5.34 17.64 4.68
C TRP A 151 4.30 18.50 5.39
N TRP A 152 3.40 19.09 4.62
CA TRP A 152 2.22 19.89 5.05
C TRP A 152 2.54 21.09 5.96
N ASN A 153 3.80 21.52 6.05
CA ASN A 153 4.22 22.57 7.00
C ASN A 153 3.72 22.30 8.44
N SER A 154 3.86 21.06 8.89
CA SER A 154 3.30 20.56 10.14
C SER A 154 4.36 20.38 11.23
N TYR A 155 3.87 20.18 12.45
CA TYR A 155 4.66 19.74 13.62
C TYR A 155 4.28 18.31 13.99
N TYR A 156 5.23 17.59 14.61
CA TYR A 156 4.96 16.27 15.18
C TYR A 156 4.10 16.38 16.43
N LEU A 157 3.09 15.49 16.52
CA LEU A 157 2.42 15.17 17.77
C LEU A 157 3.16 14.02 18.46
N CYS A 158 3.22 14.02 19.80
CA CYS A 158 3.95 12.98 20.53
C CYS A 158 3.14 11.67 20.64
N PRO A 159 3.60 10.55 20.05
CA PRO A 159 2.88 9.28 20.11
C PRO A 159 2.85 8.64 21.50
N ALA A 160 3.72 9.07 22.42
CA ALA A 160 3.74 8.60 23.80
C ALA A 160 2.79 9.40 24.72
N ASP A 161 2.23 10.52 24.26
CA ASP A 161 1.21 11.23 25.02
C ASP A 161 -0.14 10.52 24.86
N ARG A 162 -0.68 10.03 25.98
CA ARG A 162 -1.96 9.33 26.01
C ARG A 162 -3.10 10.15 25.41
N ARG A 163 -3.09 11.48 25.55
CA ARG A 163 -4.14 12.37 25.04
C ARG A 163 -4.10 12.40 23.51
N VAL A 164 -2.91 12.39 22.91
CA VAL A 164 -2.72 12.27 21.46
C VAL A 164 -3.22 10.92 20.96
N VAL A 165 -2.93 9.83 21.69
CA VAL A 165 -3.45 8.49 21.35
C VAL A 165 -5.00 8.48 21.37
N GLU A 166 -5.63 9.00 22.44
CA GLU A 166 -7.09 9.01 22.55
C GLU A 166 -7.75 9.92 21.50
N TYR A 167 -7.12 11.03 21.13
CA TYR A 167 -7.57 11.88 20.02
C TYR A 167 -7.67 11.08 18.71
N HIS A 168 -6.62 10.34 18.35
CA HIS A 168 -6.61 9.54 17.13
C HIS A 168 -7.59 8.35 17.19
N LYS A 169 -7.75 7.72 18.35
CA LYS A 169 -8.78 6.67 18.54
C LYS A 169 -10.19 7.22 18.35
N ALA A 170 -10.46 8.44 18.81
CA ALA A 170 -11.75 9.08 18.59
C ALA A 170 -11.98 9.37 17.10
N LEU A 171 -10.94 9.81 16.38
CA LEU A 171 -11.00 10.03 14.93
C LEU A 171 -11.26 8.73 14.17
N VAL A 172 -10.59 7.62 14.53
CA VAL A 172 -10.85 6.28 13.95
C VAL A 172 -12.32 5.89 14.12
N ARG A 173 -12.89 6.08 15.32
CA ARG A 173 -14.32 5.80 15.56
C ARG A 173 -15.22 6.67 14.68
N LYS A 174 -14.93 7.96 14.60
CA LYS A 174 -15.68 8.90 13.75
C LYS A 174 -15.68 8.46 12.29
N ILE A 175 -14.51 8.12 11.74
CA ILE A 175 -14.38 7.70 10.34
C ILE A 175 -15.13 6.39 10.07
N LEU A 176 -14.91 5.38 10.88
CA LEU A 176 -15.44 4.03 10.61
C LEU A 176 -16.89 3.84 11.04
N VAL A 177 -17.34 4.54 12.09
CA VAL A 177 -18.70 4.39 12.64
C VAL A 177 -19.61 5.51 12.17
N ASP A 178 -19.25 6.77 12.45
CA ASP A 178 -20.17 7.90 12.20
C ASP A 178 -20.30 8.17 10.70
N TRP A 179 -19.17 8.15 9.97
CA TRP A 179 -19.16 8.33 8.51
C TRP A 179 -19.36 7.04 7.73
N GLY A 180 -19.01 5.87 8.32
CA GLY A 180 -19.28 4.55 7.77
C GLY A 180 -18.22 3.99 6.84
N PHE A 181 -17.03 4.58 6.74
CA PHE A 181 -15.93 4.04 5.93
C PHE A 181 -15.59 2.59 6.29
N ASP A 182 -15.03 1.83 5.33
CA ASP A 182 -14.61 0.44 5.51
C ASP A 182 -13.10 0.31 5.77
N GLY A 183 -12.37 1.37 5.56
CA GLY A 183 -10.92 1.37 5.74
C GLY A 183 -10.31 2.74 5.93
N LEU A 184 -9.05 2.70 6.35
CA LEU A 184 -8.19 3.84 6.61
C LEU A 184 -6.94 3.72 5.72
N LYS A 185 -6.53 4.82 5.07
CA LYS A 185 -5.21 4.96 4.47
C LYS A 185 -4.40 5.89 5.36
N LEU A 186 -3.47 5.34 6.12
CA LEU A 186 -2.52 6.10 6.95
C LEU A 186 -1.35 6.50 6.07
N ASP A 187 -1.02 7.79 6.05
CA ASP A 187 0.01 8.32 5.17
C ASP A 187 0.89 9.34 5.89
N GLY A 188 2.19 9.34 5.59
CA GLY A 188 3.13 10.30 6.14
C GLY A 188 4.56 9.76 6.27
N GLN A 189 5.55 10.61 6.05
CA GLN A 189 6.96 10.25 6.24
C GLN A 189 7.32 10.02 7.71
N ASP A 190 6.59 10.62 8.61
CA ASP A 190 6.73 10.54 10.06
C ASP A 190 6.29 9.18 10.64
N MET A 191 5.57 8.37 9.85
CA MET A 191 5.04 7.09 10.34
C MET A 191 6.10 6.02 10.62
N ASN A 192 7.31 6.17 10.11
CA ASN A 192 8.42 5.23 10.35
C ASN A 192 9.30 5.56 11.54
N GLY A 193 9.17 6.75 12.08
CA GLY A 193 9.95 7.18 13.23
C GLY A 193 9.63 8.61 13.61
N VAL A 194 9.64 8.85 14.90
CA VAL A 194 9.57 10.17 15.50
C VAL A 194 10.86 10.41 16.27
N PRO A 195 11.34 11.66 16.42
CA PRO A 195 12.51 11.94 17.23
C PRO A 195 12.18 11.84 18.73
N ALA A 196 13.24 11.92 19.57
CA ALA A 196 13.10 12.04 21.02
C ALA A 196 12.33 13.31 21.40
N CYS A 197 11.42 13.21 22.36
CA CYS A 197 10.55 14.30 22.81
C CYS A 197 11.05 14.93 24.10
N TYR A 198 11.33 16.22 24.08
CA TYR A 198 11.76 17.00 25.24
C TYR A 198 10.66 17.92 25.80
N ASN A 199 9.40 17.69 25.45
CA ASN A 199 8.28 18.48 25.94
C ASN A 199 8.08 18.23 27.44
N PRO A 200 8.23 19.27 28.30
CA PRO A 200 8.11 19.09 29.74
C PRO A 200 6.66 18.81 30.20
N ALA A 201 5.68 19.05 29.38
CA ALA A 201 4.28 18.69 29.66
C ALA A 201 4.02 17.17 29.50
N HIS A 202 4.92 16.45 28.85
CA HIS A 202 4.87 15.01 28.74
C HIS A 202 5.66 14.37 29.88
N HIS A 203 5.04 13.46 30.58
CA HIS A 203 5.67 12.78 31.72
C HIS A 203 6.46 11.54 31.26
N HIS A 204 7.34 11.71 30.25
CA HIS A 204 8.24 10.64 29.80
C HIS A 204 9.31 10.34 30.85
N ALA A 205 9.66 9.07 31.05
CA ALA A 205 10.80 8.71 31.88
C ALA A 205 12.12 9.16 31.24
N GLN A 206 12.17 9.16 29.90
CA GLN A 206 13.28 9.64 29.08
C GLN A 206 12.74 10.17 27.74
N PRO A 207 13.45 11.10 27.08
CA PRO A 207 12.98 11.68 25.81
C PRO A 207 12.72 10.66 24.71
N GLU A 208 13.45 9.55 24.68
CA GLU A 208 13.35 8.45 23.72
C GLU A 208 12.06 7.64 23.84
N ASP A 209 11.28 7.82 24.90
CA ASP A 209 9.98 7.16 25.07
C ASP A 209 9.01 7.46 23.90
N SER A 210 9.14 8.63 23.26
CA SER A 210 8.39 8.94 22.05
C SER A 210 8.72 8.01 20.88
N VAL A 211 10.00 7.62 20.75
CA VAL A 211 10.48 6.71 19.70
C VAL A 211 9.95 5.30 19.95
N GLU A 212 10.06 4.84 21.19
CA GLU A 212 9.65 3.49 21.61
C GLU A 212 8.12 3.31 21.60
N ALA A 213 7.35 4.40 21.77
CA ALA A 213 5.89 4.36 21.78
C ALA A 213 5.25 4.26 20.39
N LEU A 214 6.01 4.48 19.31
CA LEU A 214 5.44 4.53 17.95
C LEU A 214 4.68 3.24 17.55
N PRO A 215 5.20 2.02 17.78
CA PRO A 215 4.46 0.80 17.50
C PRO A 215 3.16 0.70 18.31
N ASP A 216 3.17 1.10 19.58
CA ASP A 216 2.00 1.09 20.46
C ASP A 216 0.94 2.10 20.02
N PHE A 217 1.34 3.24 19.50
CA PHE A 217 0.45 4.21 18.88
C PHE A 217 -0.31 3.60 17.69
N PHE A 218 0.40 2.95 16.74
CA PHE A 218 -0.24 2.30 15.61
C PHE A 218 -1.05 1.06 16.02
N ARG A 219 -0.63 0.35 17.06
CA ARG A 219 -1.44 -0.70 17.68
C ARG A 219 -2.78 -0.16 18.16
N ALA A 220 -2.78 0.97 18.87
CA ALA A 220 -4.01 1.58 19.36
C ALA A 220 -4.97 2.00 18.23
N ILE A 221 -4.44 2.52 17.12
CA ILE A 221 -5.24 2.81 15.92
C ILE A 221 -5.82 1.53 15.34
N TYR A 222 -5.00 0.51 15.08
CA TYR A 222 -5.41 -0.75 14.47
C TYR A 222 -6.43 -1.49 15.32
N GLU A 223 -6.16 -1.67 16.62
CA GLU A 223 -7.08 -2.33 17.55
C GLU A 223 -8.42 -1.59 17.68
N THR A 224 -8.37 -0.25 17.69
CA THR A 224 -9.61 0.56 17.68
C THR A 224 -10.40 0.32 16.41
N ALA A 225 -9.74 0.32 15.25
CA ALA A 225 -10.40 0.06 13.97
C ALA A 225 -11.06 -1.33 13.95
N GLN A 226 -10.33 -2.38 14.35
CA GLN A 226 -10.85 -3.74 14.39
C GLN A 226 -11.97 -3.93 15.44
N ALA A 227 -11.91 -3.21 16.56
CA ALA A 227 -12.93 -3.30 17.60
C ALA A 227 -14.26 -2.68 17.17
N VAL A 228 -14.25 -1.57 16.44
CA VAL A 228 -15.47 -0.88 15.99
C VAL A 228 -15.99 -1.38 14.65
N LYS A 229 -15.11 -1.89 13.80
CA LYS A 229 -15.46 -2.48 12.50
C LYS A 229 -14.55 -3.67 12.21
N PRO A 230 -14.92 -4.87 12.64
CA PRO A 230 -14.14 -6.08 12.38
C PRO A 230 -13.87 -6.27 10.89
N GLY A 231 -12.61 -6.45 10.54
CA GLY A 231 -12.17 -6.54 9.14
C GLY A 231 -11.95 -5.18 8.45
N ALA A 232 -11.95 -4.07 9.19
CA ALA A 232 -11.56 -2.78 8.63
C ALA A 232 -10.18 -2.86 7.97
N LEU A 233 -10.07 -2.30 6.75
CA LEU A 233 -8.79 -2.18 6.05
C LEU A 233 -7.97 -1.06 6.68
N VAL A 234 -6.73 -1.34 7.04
CA VAL A 234 -5.76 -0.33 7.50
C VAL A 234 -4.54 -0.42 6.59
N GLU A 235 -4.48 0.47 5.63
CA GLU A 235 -3.34 0.64 4.73
C GLU A 235 -2.29 1.54 5.38
N PHE A 236 -1.02 1.16 5.24
CA PHE A 236 0.10 1.90 5.80
C PHE A 236 1.01 2.39 4.67
N CYS A 237 0.98 3.71 4.41
CA CYS A 237 1.72 4.39 3.36
C CYS A 237 2.76 5.35 3.95
N PRO A 238 4.05 4.94 4.09
CA PRO A 238 5.07 5.78 4.71
C PRO A 238 5.68 6.82 3.73
N CYS A 239 4.94 7.32 2.75
CA CYS A 239 5.34 8.39 1.82
C CYS A 239 6.72 8.17 1.19
N GLY A 240 6.94 7.03 0.55
CA GLY A 240 8.20 6.68 -0.11
C GLY A 240 9.34 6.25 0.82
N THR A 241 9.20 6.37 2.14
CA THR A 241 10.19 5.94 3.13
C THR A 241 10.13 4.42 3.41
N ALA A 242 10.93 3.92 4.34
CA ALA A 242 10.96 2.51 4.70
C ALA A 242 9.83 2.16 5.68
N PHE A 243 9.50 0.88 5.80
CA PHE A 243 8.60 0.36 6.82
C PHE A 243 9.36 -0.03 8.08
N SER A 244 8.85 0.37 9.25
CA SER A 244 9.32 -0.18 10.51
C SER A 244 8.76 -1.58 10.71
N PHE A 245 9.63 -2.56 11.00
CA PHE A 245 9.21 -3.92 11.27
C PHE A 245 8.24 -4.01 12.46
N PHE A 246 8.46 -3.21 13.50
CA PHE A 246 7.65 -3.24 14.71
C PHE A 246 6.24 -2.65 14.55
N THR A 247 5.99 -1.87 13.48
CA THR A 247 4.65 -1.39 13.13
C THR A 247 3.87 -2.37 12.23
N MET A 248 4.55 -3.33 11.59
CA MET A 248 3.92 -4.29 10.66
C MET A 248 2.77 -5.13 11.26
N PRO A 249 2.72 -5.44 12.57
CA PRO A 249 1.54 -6.08 13.18
C PRO A 249 0.28 -5.22 13.20
N HIS A 250 0.39 -3.94 12.95
CA HIS A 250 -0.65 -2.95 13.20
C HIS A 250 -1.21 -2.31 11.93
N PHE A 251 -1.08 -3.02 10.81
CA PHE A 251 -1.77 -2.72 9.55
C PHE A 251 -1.96 -4.01 8.74
N ASN A 252 -2.98 -4.04 7.90
CA ASN A 252 -3.33 -5.22 7.13
C ASN A 252 -3.32 -5.00 5.61
N MET A 253 -2.69 -3.91 5.15
CA MET A 253 -2.29 -3.68 3.77
C MET A 253 -1.00 -2.86 3.74
N SER A 254 0.03 -3.38 3.07
CA SER A 254 1.25 -2.65 2.77
C SER A 254 1.18 -2.07 1.35
N VAL A 255 1.95 -1.01 1.08
CA VAL A 255 1.92 -0.32 -0.21
C VAL A 255 3.33 -0.06 -0.74
N ALA A 256 3.47 0.04 -2.07
CA ALA A 256 4.73 0.46 -2.69
C ALA A 256 5.16 1.88 -2.27
N SER A 257 4.21 2.70 -1.87
CA SER A 257 4.39 4.04 -1.30
C SER A 257 5.24 4.96 -2.20
N ASP A 258 4.57 5.70 -3.06
CA ASP A 258 5.14 6.67 -4.00
C ASP A 258 6.34 6.14 -4.83
N PRO A 259 6.20 5.02 -5.55
CA PRO A 259 7.29 4.49 -6.33
C PRO A 259 7.61 5.43 -7.50
N THR A 260 8.90 5.70 -7.70
CA THR A 260 9.37 6.53 -8.82
C THR A 260 9.79 5.72 -10.02
N SER A 261 9.73 4.40 -9.95
CA SER A 261 10.06 3.48 -11.05
C SER A 261 9.38 2.13 -10.86
N SER A 262 9.19 1.41 -11.96
CA SER A 262 8.68 0.02 -11.98
C SER A 262 9.55 -0.93 -11.15
N PHE A 263 10.87 -0.72 -11.12
CA PHE A 263 11.78 -1.50 -10.29
C PHE A 263 11.49 -1.31 -8.78
N GLN A 264 11.16 -0.08 -8.35
CA GLN A 264 10.78 0.15 -6.94
C GLN A 264 9.49 -0.58 -6.55
N VAL A 265 8.49 -0.62 -7.43
CA VAL A 265 7.27 -1.41 -7.19
C VAL A 265 7.64 -2.87 -6.93
N ARG A 266 8.45 -3.46 -7.81
CA ARG A 266 8.82 -4.88 -7.74
C ARG A 266 9.74 -5.21 -6.57
N SER A 267 10.75 -4.38 -6.30
CA SER A 267 11.69 -4.60 -5.19
C SER A 267 11.02 -4.41 -3.82
N LYS A 268 10.16 -3.39 -3.66
CA LYS A 268 9.36 -3.22 -2.44
C LYS A 268 8.37 -4.37 -2.24
N ALA A 269 7.72 -4.86 -3.32
CA ALA A 269 6.88 -6.05 -3.25
C ALA A 269 7.64 -7.25 -2.71
N LYS A 270 8.80 -7.55 -3.28
CA LYS A 270 9.64 -8.67 -2.84
C LYS A 270 10.05 -8.52 -1.36
N THR A 271 10.44 -7.31 -0.94
CA THR A 271 10.84 -7.01 0.43
C THR A 271 9.67 -7.21 1.41
N LEU A 272 8.50 -6.61 1.13
CA LEU A 272 7.35 -6.65 2.02
C LEU A 272 6.73 -8.05 2.09
N LYS A 273 6.69 -8.79 0.98
CA LYS A 273 6.26 -10.20 0.99
C LYS A 273 7.21 -11.10 1.79
N ALA A 274 8.51 -10.82 1.80
CA ALA A 274 9.45 -11.54 2.67
C ALA A 274 9.17 -11.29 4.16
N LEU A 275 8.89 -10.03 4.53
CA LEU A 275 8.69 -9.61 5.91
C LEU A 275 7.28 -9.89 6.45
N MET A 276 6.24 -9.77 5.62
CA MET A 276 4.84 -9.89 6.04
C MET A 276 4.18 -11.21 5.58
N GLY A 277 4.71 -11.86 4.54
CA GLY A 277 4.14 -13.07 3.93
C GLY A 277 3.04 -12.75 2.91
N ASP A 278 2.35 -13.80 2.45
CA ASP A 278 1.40 -13.71 1.35
C ASP A 278 -0.05 -13.46 1.81
N THR A 279 -0.32 -13.49 3.12
CA THR A 279 -1.66 -13.28 3.68
C THR A 279 -2.03 -11.80 3.87
N ILE A 280 -1.03 -10.92 3.80
CA ILE A 280 -1.21 -9.47 3.83
C ILE A 280 -1.07 -8.95 2.40
N PRO A 281 -2.07 -8.28 1.83
CA PRO A 281 -1.98 -7.70 0.50
C PRO A 281 -0.87 -6.66 0.44
N PHE A 282 -0.13 -6.70 -0.67
CA PHE A 282 0.78 -5.65 -1.08
C PHE A 282 0.07 -4.82 -2.15
N PHE A 283 -0.19 -3.57 -1.87
CA PHE A 283 -0.74 -2.62 -2.85
C PHE A 283 0.39 -2.05 -3.70
N GLY A 284 0.31 -2.19 -5.01
CA GLY A 284 1.34 -1.72 -5.94
C GLY A 284 1.44 -0.20 -6.05
N ASP A 285 0.58 0.52 -5.31
CA ASP A 285 0.31 1.94 -5.47
C ASP A 285 -0.36 2.25 -6.82
N HIS A 286 -0.36 3.50 -7.25
CA HIS A 286 -1.05 3.91 -8.46
C HIS A 286 -0.22 3.60 -9.70
N VAL A 287 -0.79 2.91 -10.67
CA VAL A 287 -0.11 2.54 -11.93
C VAL A 287 0.38 3.77 -12.72
N GLU A 288 -0.16 4.93 -12.43
CA GLU A 288 0.26 6.21 -13.02
C GLU A 288 1.62 6.70 -12.53
N LEU A 289 2.17 6.15 -11.47
CA LEU A 289 3.42 6.64 -10.86
C LEU A 289 4.68 6.18 -11.62
N SER A 290 4.60 5.06 -12.32
CA SER A 290 5.73 4.48 -13.05
C SER A 290 5.34 3.97 -14.44
N ASP A 291 6.31 3.50 -15.22
CA ASP A 291 6.14 2.95 -16.58
C ASP A 291 5.26 3.82 -17.50
N GLY A 292 5.58 5.11 -17.60
CA GLY A 292 4.83 6.04 -18.46
C GLY A 292 3.37 6.27 -18.04
N GLY A 293 3.01 5.81 -16.83
CA GLY A 293 1.68 5.98 -16.27
C GLY A 293 0.76 4.76 -16.40
N ASN A 294 1.32 3.57 -16.73
CA ASN A 294 0.55 2.33 -16.94
C ASN A 294 1.25 1.09 -16.35
N ASP A 295 1.83 1.18 -15.15
CA ASP A 295 2.64 0.10 -14.56
C ASP A 295 1.81 -1.07 -13.99
N PHE A 296 0.89 -1.58 -14.77
CA PHE A 296 0.15 -2.78 -14.43
C PHE A 296 1.02 -4.03 -14.39
N ALA A 297 1.99 -4.13 -15.32
CA ALA A 297 2.79 -5.34 -15.48
C ALA A 297 3.63 -5.62 -14.23
N SER A 298 4.26 -4.59 -13.61
CA SER A 298 4.99 -4.77 -12.36
C SER A 298 4.07 -5.21 -11.23
N THR A 299 2.96 -4.51 -11.02
CA THR A 299 2.03 -4.82 -9.93
C THR A 299 1.44 -6.22 -10.08
N VAL A 300 0.91 -6.58 -11.26
CA VAL A 300 0.34 -7.90 -11.51
C VAL A 300 1.40 -8.99 -11.42
N GLY A 301 2.59 -8.75 -12.00
CA GLY A 301 3.68 -9.71 -12.07
C GLY A 301 4.28 -10.08 -10.73
N VAL A 302 4.23 -9.19 -9.75
CA VAL A 302 4.67 -9.49 -8.36
C VAL A 302 3.52 -9.92 -7.45
N GLY A 303 2.30 -10.05 -7.97
CA GLY A 303 1.12 -10.36 -7.16
C GLY A 303 0.76 -9.23 -6.18
N GLY A 304 0.82 -8.00 -6.66
CA GLY A 304 0.32 -6.82 -5.95
C GLY A 304 -1.17 -6.58 -6.21
N VAL A 305 -1.82 -5.85 -5.33
CA VAL A 305 -3.15 -5.28 -5.56
C VAL A 305 -3.00 -4.11 -6.52
N VAL A 306 -3.84 -4.09 -7.56
CA VAL A 306 -3.82 -3.02 -8.57
C VAL A 306 -4.57 -1.80 -8.06
N GLY A 307 -3.96 -0.64 -8.21
CA GLY A 307 -4.58 0.64 -7.95
C GLY A 307 -4.32 1.68 -9.02
N THR A 308 -5.17 2.69 -9.03
CA THR A 308 -5.09 3.81 -9.98
C THR A 308 -5.66 5.08 -9.35
N GLN A 309 -5.18 6.20 -9.84
CA GLN A 309 -5.68 7.52 -9.52
C GLN A 309 -6.18 8.26 -10.78
N PHE A 310 -6.71 7.53 -11.76
CA PHE A 310 -7.19 8.17 -12.97
C PHE A 310 -8.25 9.23 -12.70
N VAL A 311 -8.25 10.23 -13.57
CA VAL A 311 -9.27 11.28 -13.61
C VAL A 311 -10.01 11.24 -14.95
N LEU A 312 -11.27 11.64 -14.96
CA LEU A 312 -12.00 11.88 -16.21
C LEU A 312 -11.55 13.21 -16.80
N PRO A 313 -11.05 13.25 -18.05
CA PRO A 313 -10.55 14.49 -18.66
C PRO A 313 -11.55 15.63 -18.68
N SER A 314 -12.86 15.33 -18.74
CA SER A 314 -13.94 16.32 -18.70
C SER A 314 -14.13 17.02 -17.35
N LEU A 315 -13.53 16.46 -16.28
CA LEU A 315 -13.70 16.95 -14.89
C LEU A 315 -12.44 17.67 -14.36
N VAL A 316 -11.43 17.86 -15.19
CA VAL A 316 -10.16 18.50 -14.81
C VAL A 316 -9.81 19.65 -15.75
N THR A 317 -9.12 20.66 -15.20
CA THR A 317 -8.60 21.79 -15.99
C THR A 317 -7.14 21.61 -16.36
N LYS A 318 -6.40 20.75 -15.63
CA LYS A 318 -5.02 20.38 -15.92
C LYS A 318 -4.96 18.93 -16.34
N HIS A 319 -4.44 18.70 -17.52
CA HIS A 319 -4.27 17.37 -18.10
C HIS A 319 -2.89 16.79 -17.81
N GLY A 320 -2.82 15.46 -17.65
CA GLY A 320 -1.58 14.78 -17.31
C GLY A 320 -1.65 13.26 -17.38
N LYS A 321 -0.67 12.63 -16.77
CA LYS A 321 -0.55 11.16 -16.77
C LYS A 321 -1.70 10.40 -16.08
N SER A 322 -2.52 11.10 -15.31
CA SER A 322 -3.71 10.51 -14.67
C SER A 322 -4.97 10.59 -15.56
N ASP A 323 -4.94 11.29 -16.69
CA ASP A 323 -6.09 11.37 -17.59
C ASP A 323 -6.48 10.01 -18.15
N LEU A 324 -7.72 9.59 -17.94
CA LEU A 324 -8.27 8.38 -18.55
C LEU A 324 -8.75 8.68 -19.98
N THR A 325 -7.81 8.72 -20.91
CA THR A 325 -8.12 8.82 -22.33
C THR A 325 -8.76 7.52 -22.86
N PRO A 326 -9.51 7.53 -23.98
CA PRO A 326 -10.11 6.31 -24.53
C PRO A 326 -9.12 5.17 -24.77
N ALA A 327 -7.89 5.48 -25.20
CA ALA A 327 -6.85 4.47 -25.40
C ALA A 327 -6.38 3.85 -24.08
N ARG A 328 -6.18 4.68 -23.05
CA ARG A 328 -5.82 4.19 -21.70
C ARG A 328 -6.94 3.41 -21.06
N GLU A 329 -8.19 3.79 -21.28
CA GLU A 329 -9.33 3.08 -20.76
C GLU A 329 -9.39 1.63 -21.26
N GLN A 330 -9.11 1.40 -22.55
CA GLN A 330 -9.01 0.05 -23.10
C GLN A 330 -7.88 -0.77 -22.45
N ASP A 331 -6.75 -0.15 -22.20
CA ASP A 331 -5.63 -0.77 -21.47
C ASP A 331 -6.04 -1.11 -20.02
N PHE A 332 -6.70 -0.20 -19.33
CA PHE A 332 -7.19 -0.41 -17.97
C PHE A 332 -8.21 -1.56 -17.92
N GLU A 333 -9.18 -1.62 -18.84
CA GLU A 333 -10.13 -2.73 -18.95
C GLU A 333 -9.42 -4.07 -19.12
N LYS A 334 -8.43 -4.14 -20.01
CA LYS A 334 -7.63 -5.35 -20.24
C LYS A 334 -6.92 -5.80 -18.96
N TRP A 335 -6.17 -4.90 -18.32
CA TRP A 335 -5.37 -5.24 -17.15
C TRP A 335 -6.21 -5.56 -15.91
N LEU A 336 -7.28 -4.82 -15.66
CA LEU A 336 -8.19 -5.08 -14.55
C LEU A 336 -8.94 -6.41 -14.74
N ARG A 337 -9.27 -6.79 -15.98
CA ARG A 337 -9.80 -8.14 -16.28
C ARG A 337 -8.76 -9.21 -15.95
N ILE A 338 -7.50 -9.06 -16.43
CA ILE A 338 -6.40 -9.98 -16.12
C ILE A 338 -6.21 -10.10 -14.60
N TYR A 339 -6.22 -8.97 -13.90
CA TYR A 339 -6.09 -8.93 -12.44
C TYR A 339 -7.18 -9.75 -11.74
N ARG A 340 -8.45 -9.51 -12.09
CA ARG A 340 -9.59 -10.24 -11.51
C ARG A 340 -9.58 -11.73 -11.85
N ASP A 341 -9.27 -12.07 -13.10
CA ASP A 341 -9.25 -13.46 -13.57
C ASP A 341 -8.12 -14.27 -12.92
N LYS A 342 -6.94 -13.69 -12.80
CA LYS A 342 -5.77 -14.36 -12.23
C LYS A 342 -5.69 -14.23 -10.72
N MET A 343 -6.04 -13.06 -10.17
CA MET A 343 -5.97 -12.73 -8.74
C MET A 343 -4.66 -13.22 -8.11
N LEU A 344 -3.52 -12.83 -8.71
CA LEU A 344 -2.18 -13.29 -8.29
C LEU A 344 -1.79 -12.69 -6.93
N SER A 345 -2.47 -11.64 -6.50
CA SER A 345 -2.33 -11.07 -5.16
C SER A 345 -2.69 -12.04 -4.02
N LYS A 346 -3.51 -13.07 -4.33
CA LYS A 346 -3.83 -14.19 -3.43
C LYS A 346 -2.96 -15.44 -3.66
N GLY A 347 -1.93 -15.35 -4.49
CA GLY A 347 -0.97 -16.43 -4.74
C GLY A 347 0.19 -16.41 -3.77
N GLN A 348 0.90 -17.54 -3.67
CA GLN A 348 2.14 -17.65 -2.92
C GLN A 348 3.30 -17.07 -3.75
N TYR A 349 3.94 -16.02 -3.25
CA TYR A 349 5.12 -15.45 -3.87
C TYR A 349 6.38 -16.28 -3.54
N LEU A 350 7.09 -16.75 -4.58
CA LEU A 350 8.25 -17.62 -4.45
C LEU A 350 9.55 -16.84 -4.67
N GLY A 351 9.78 -15.81 -3.87
CA GLY A 351 10.90 -14.88 -4.02
C GLY A 351 12.30 -15.49 -3.90
N GLN A 352 12.41 -16.70 -3.34
CA GLN A 352 13.67 -17.44 -3.24
C GLN A 352 14.09 -18.13 -4.55
N LEU A 353 13.24 -18.15 -5.58
CA LEU A 353 13.56 -18.83 -6.84
C LEU A 353 14.49 -18.02 -7.75
N TYR A 354 14.46 -16.70 -7.62
CA TYR A 354 15.29 -15.81 -8.46
C TYR A 354 15.87 -14.69 -7.61
N ASP A 355 17.11 -14.37 -7.87
CA ASP A 355 17.88 -13.36 -7.13
C ASP A 355 17.86 -12.03 -7.90
N ILE A 356 17.20 -11.00 -7.36
CA ILE A 356 17.16 -9.67 -7.97
C ILE A 356 18.59 -9.09 -8.05
N GLY A 357 18.94 -8.60 -9.25
CA GLY A 357 20.26 -8.03 -9.54
C GLY A 357 21.31 -9.05 -9.98
N PHE A 358 21.01 -10.34 -9.91
CA PHE A 358 21.92 -11.42 -10.34
C PHE A 358 21.30 -12.27 -11.46
N ASP A 359 20.04 -12.65 -11.34
CA ASP A 359 19.32 -13.33 -12.41
C ASP A 359 18.89 -12.33 -13.49
N VAL A 360 19.10 -12.68 -14.75
CA VAL A 360 18.68 -11.89 -15.92
C VAL A 360 17.92 -12.79 -16.92
N PRO A 361 16.76 -12.33 -17.42
CA PRO A 361 16.05 -11.09 -17.04
C PRO A 361 15.62 -11.12 -15.58
N GLU A 362 15.34 -9.92 -14.98
CA GLU A 362 14.72 -9.85 -13.64
C GLU A 362 13.45 -10.70 -13.64
N THR A 363 13.31 -11.60 -12.67
CA THR A 363 12.23 -12.59 -12.67
C THR A 363 11.55 -12.69 -11.31
N HIS A 364 10.22 -12.77 -11.34
CA HIS A 364 9.38 -13.04 -10.17
C HIS A 364 8.51 -14.26 -10.44
N ALA A 365 8.25 -15.06 -9.41
CA ALA A 365 7.44 -16.27 -9.52
C ALA A 365 6.35 -16.32 -8.44
N ILE A 366 5.15 -16.74 -8.85
CA ILE A 366 3.99 -16.91 -7.98
C ILE A 366 3.38 -18.28 -8.24
N ARG A 367 3.03 -19.00 -7.17
CA ARG A 367 2.25 -20.23 -7.23
C ARG A 367 0.80 -19.95 -6.82
N LYS A 368 -0.15 -20.41 -7.62
CA LYS A 368 -1.56 -20.41 -7.25
C LYS A 368 -2.19 -21.76 -7.60
N GLY A 369 -2.54 -22.53 -6.58
CA GLY A 369 -2.90 -23.93 -6.77
C GLY A 369 -1.73 -24.72 -7.38
N GLN A 370 -1.98 -25.40 -8.50
CA GLN A 370 -0.96 -26.14 -9.24
C GLN A 370 -0.31 -25.34 -10.37
N THR A 371 -0.74 -24.11 -10.59
CA THR A 371 -0.27 -23.24 -11.68
C THR A 371 0.87 -22.36 -11.17
N MET A 372 1.92 -22.27 -11.97
CA MET A 372 3.01 -21.32 -11.77
C MET A 372 2.86 -20.13 -12.70
N TYR A 373 3.13 -18.96 -12.18
CA TYR A 373 3.13 -17.70 -12.91
C TYR A 373 4.50 -17.07 -12.79
N TYR A 374 5.06 -16.65 -13.94
CA TYR A 374 6.35 -15.98 -13.99
C TYR A 374 6.22 -14.63 -14.64
N ALA A 375 6.90 -13.65 -14.10
CA ALA A 375 6.98 -12.30 -14.64
C ALA A 375 8.45 -11.96 -14.92
N PHE A 376 8.77 -11.78 -16.19
CA PHE A 376 10.11 -11.42 -16.66
C PHE A 376 10.14 -9.96 -17.06
N PHE A 377 11.18 -9.24 -16.62
CA PHE A 377 11.36 -7.82 -16.89
C PHE A 377 12.75 -7.53 -17.45
N ALA A 378 12.81 -6.89 -18.60
CA ALA A 378 14.03 -6.37 -19.21
C ALA A 378 13.66 -5.29 -20.21
N LYS A 379 14.51 -4.28 -20.42
CA LYS A 379 14.27 -3.29 -21.47
C LYS A 379 14.04 -3.96 -22.84
N ARG A 380 14.85 -4.97 -23.15
CA ARG A 380 14.70 -5.88 -24.27
C ARG A 380 15.38 -7.20 -23.94
N TRP A 381 14.74 -8.32 -24.27
CA TRP A 381 15.29 -9.66 -24.10
C TRP A 381 15.08 -10.50 -25.35
N LYS A 382 16.11 -11.26 -25.70
CA LYS A 382 16.07 -12.30 -26.73
C LYS A 382 16.98 -13.44 -26.30
N GLY A 383 16.40 -14.58 -25.93
CA GLY A 383 17.16 -15.73 -25.43
C GLY A 383 16.29 -16.69 -24.66
N GLN A 384 16.95 -17.55 -23.90
CA GLN A 384 16.29 -18.49 -23.01
C GLN A 384 15.95 -17.81 -21.68
N VAL A 385 14.77 -18.16 -21.12
CA VAL A 385 14.44 -17.91 -19.72
C VAL A 385 14.27 -19.26 -19.02
N GLU A 386 14.72 -19.34 -17.77
CA GLU A 386 14.59 -20.53 -16.95
C GLU A 386 13.30 -20.46 -16.11
N LEU A 387 12.52 -21.55 -16.07
CA LEU A 387 11.29 -21.68 -15.29
C LEU A 387 11.56 -22.51 -14.04
N ARG A 388 12.07 -21.86 -12.98
CA ARG A 388 12.43 -22.53 -11.72
C ARG A 388 11.21 -22.90 -10.88
N GLY A 389 11.31 -23.96 -10.10
CA GLY A 389 10.28 -24.41 -9.16
C GLY A 389 9.19 -25.30 -9.77
N LEU A 390 9.36 -25.75 -11.02
CA LEU A 390 8.51 -26.76 -11.63
C LEU A 390 8.86 -28.16 -11.12
N GLU A 391 7.87 -29.04 -11.02
CA GLU A 391 8.02 -30.47 -10.73
C GLU A 391 8.35 -31.24 -12.00
N ASP A 392 8.75 -32.52 -11.87
CA ASP A 392 9.11 -33.37 -13.01
C ASP A 392 7.87 -33.90 -13.74
N ARG A 393 7.25 -33.04 -14.55
CA ARG A 393 6.09 -33.32 -15.41
C ARG A 393 6.02 -32.33 -16.57
N ASN A 394 5.08 -32.56 -17.49
CA ASN A 394 4.85 -31.65 -18.61
C ASN A 394 3.95 -30.48 -18.25
N TYR A 395 4.22 -29.35 -18.86
CA TYR A 395 3.46 -28.11 -18.66
C TYR A 395 3.15 -27.40 -19.98
N SER A 396 1.95 -26.85 -20.11
CA SER A 396 1.62 -25.88 -21.14
C SER A 396 2.02 -24.47 -20.68
N VAL A 397 2.53 -23.68 -21.60
CA VAL A 397 3.04 -22.33 -21.33
C VAL A 397 2.29 -21.32 -22.19
N VAL A 398 1.76 -20.27 -21.54
CA VAL A 398 0.95 -19.24 -22.21
C VAL A 398 1.41 -17.86 -21.72
N ASP A 399 1.61 -16.91 -22.63
CA ASP A 399 1.62 -15.49 -22.28
C ASP A 399 0.18 -15.08 -21.90
N TYR A 400 -0.06 -14.85 -20.63
CA TYR A 400 -1.42 -14.60 -20.15
C TYR A 400 -1.94 -13.18 -20.40
N VAL A 401 -1.08 -12.28 -20.87
CA VAL A 401 -1.46 -10.91 -21.26
C VAL A 401 -2.04 -10.90 -22.68
N THR A 402 -1.46 -11.72 -23.57
CA THR A 402 -1.88 -11.80 -24.98
C THR A 402 -2.72 -13.03 -25.30
N GLY A 403 -2.69 -14.05 -24.43
CA GLY A 403 -3.30 -15.36 -24.66
C GLY A 403 -2.49 -16.26 -25.60
N LYS A 404 -1.30 -15.83 -26.04
CA LYS A 404 -0.46 -16.58 -26.99
C LYS A 404 0.16 -17.81 -26.32
N SER A 405 -0.02 -18.98 -26.95
CA SER A 405 0.71 -20.19 -26.55
C SER A 405 2.21 -20.03 -26.86
N LEU A 406 3.03 -20.34 -25.87
CA LEU A 406 4.49 -20.35 -25.98
C LEU A 406 5.05 -21.80 -26.08
N GLY A 407 4.15 -22.80 -26.16
CA GLY A 407 4.51 -24.21 -26.31
C GLY A 407 4.39 -25.01 -25.01
N THR A 408 5.20 -26.04 -24.90
CA THR A 408 5.26 -26.95 -23.75
C THR A 408 6.68 -27.07 -23.24
N VAL A 409 6.82 -27.27 -21.94
CA VAL A 409 8.11 -27.51 -21.27
C VAL A 409 7.97 -28.72 -20.36
N SER A 410 9.08 -29.35 -20.00
CA SER A 410 9.11 -30.55 -19.15
C SER A 410 10.15 -30.42 -18.07
N GLY A 411 9.76 -30.77 -16.84
CA GLY A 411 10.65 -31.08 -15.72
C GLY A 411 11.39 -29.89 -15.09
N HIS A 412 12.30 -30.28 -14.22
CA HIS A 412 13.21 -29.35 -13.54
C HIS A 412 14.15 -28.64 -14.53
N GLY A 413 14.41 -27.34 -14.29
CA GLY A 413 15.30 -26.55 -15.12
C GLY A 413 14.77 -26.30 -16.54
N ALA A 414 13.45 -26.30 -16.73
CA ALA A 414 12.84 -26.03 -18.01
C ALA A 414 13.25 -24.65 -18.53
N HIS A 415 13.67 -24.60 -19.78
CA HIS A 415 14.04 -23.38 -20.49
C HIS A 415 13.05 -23.07 -21.60
N LEU A 416 12.71 -21.80 -21.75
CA LEU A 416 11.78 -21.32 -22.75
C LEU A 416 12.45 -20.25 -23.63
N PRO A 417 12.55 -20.45 -24.96
CA PRO A 417 13.06 -19.40 -25.86
C PRO A 417 11.99 -18.30 -26.01
N VAL A 418 12.38 -17.06 -25.69
CA VAL A 418 11.48 -15.90 -25.76
C VAL A 418 12.16 -14.67 -26.33
N GLU A 419 11.35 -13.76 -26.87
CA GLU A 419 11.73 -12.41 -27.26
C GLU A 419 10.65 -11.45 -26.79
N PHE A 420 11.02 -10.40 -26.04
CA PHE A 420 10.08 -9.39 -25.54
C PHE A 420 10.77 -8.05 -25.27
N ASP A 421 9.98 -6.99 -25.25
CA ASP A 421 10.36 -5.66 -24.81
C ASP A 421 9.57 -5.29 -23.54
N GLY A 422 10.26 -4.76 -22.53
CA GLY A 422 9.68 -4.35 -21.26
C GLY A 422 9.36 -5.52 -20.33
N HIS A 423 8.38 -6.34 -20.67
CA HIS A 423 7.94 -7.46 -19.83
C HIS A 423 7.36 -8.64 -20.63
N LEU A 424 7.39 -9.82 -19.99
CA LEU A 424 6.67 -11.00 -20.44
C LEU A 424 6.06 -11.69 -19.20
N LEU A 425 4.74 -11.89 -19.22
CA LEU A 425 4.00 -12.51 -18.11
C LEU A 425 3.45 -13.87 -18.53
N VAL A 426 3.95 -14.92 -17.87
CA VAL A 426 3.75 -16.30 -18.33
C VAL A 426 3.00 -17.12 -17.30
N GLU A 427 2.00 -17.87 -17.77
CA GLU A 427 1.28 -18.87 -17.01
C GLU A 427 1.72 -20.26 -17.45
N VAL A 428 2.05 -21.11 -16.46
CA VAL A 428 2.58 -22.46 -16.66
C VAL A 428 1.69 -23.44 -15.93
N ARG A 429 0.90 -24.22 -16.69
CA ARG A 429 -0.08 -25.17 -16.18
C ARG A 429 0.39 -26.61 -16.39
N PRO A 430 0.26 -27.48 -15.39
CA PRO A 430 0.49 -28.91 -15.59
C PRO A 430 -0.49 -29.48 -16.62
N GLN A 431 0.01 -30.44 -17.44
CA GLN A 431 -0.79 -31.21 -18.39
C GLN A 431 -1.35 -32.48 -17.76
#